data_988320a66dd6a2e1361d0b47f0117f68
#
_entry.id   988320a66dd6a2e1361d0b47f0117f68
#
_cell.length_a   1.000
_cell.length_b   1.000
_cell.length_c   1.000
_cell.angle_alpha   90.00
_cell.angle_beta   90.00
_cell.angle_gamma   90.00
#
_symmetry.space_group_name_H-M   'P 1'
#
loop_
_entity.id
_entity.type
_entity.pdbx_description
1 polymer ?
#
loop_
_entity_poly.entity_id
_entity_poly.type
_entity_poly.pdbx_seq_one_letter_code
_entity_poly.pdbx_strand_id
1 'polypeptide(L)'
;MGYSGLKFDKDTVFLVTGGAGFIGSNLCEAILKMGYKVRCLDDLSTGKQANVDMFMENSNYTFIKGDIKDLETCMKSCEGVNYVLNQAAWGSVPRSIEMPLFYCANNIMGTLNMMEAARQNGVKKFVYASSSSVYGDEPKLPKTEGVEGNLLSPYALTKRCDEEWAKQYTMHYGLPTIGMRYFNVFGRRQDPNGAYAAVIPKFIKQLLDGERPTINGDGQQSRDFTYIENVIEANLKACLAPVEADGQAFNIAYGGREYLNDIYHGLTKALGVDIEPIYGSDRKGDIKHSNADISKAKRLLGYDPEWSFQRGIGAAIEWYRQNL
;
A
#
# COMPACT_ATOMS: atom_id res chain seq x y z
N MET A 1 1.86 -13.64 -13.61
CA MET A 1 1.40 -12.73 -12.54
C MET A 1 0.12 -13.31 -11.98
N GLY A 2 0.00 -13.42 -10.65
CA GLY A 2 -1.12 -14.07 -9.96
C GLY A 2 -2.52 -13.47 -10.22
N TYR A 3 -2.58 -12.33 -10.90
CA TYR A 3 -3.82 -11.65 -11.27
C TYR A 3 -4.11 -11.60 -12.78
N SER A 4 -3.20 -12.04 -13.65
CA SER A 4 -3.39 -11.96 -15.11
C SER A 4 -4.55 -12.79 -15.65
N GLY A 5 -5.01 -13.78 -14.89
CA GLY A 5 -6.16 -14.62 -15.21
C GLY A 5 -7.50 -14.09 -14.69
N LEU A 6 -7.51 -13.00 -13.90
CA LEU A 6 -8.76 -12.41 -13.39
C LEU A 6 -9.55 -11.76 -14.53
N LYS A 7 -10.86 -11.94 -14.49
CA LYS A 7 -11.78 -11.38 -15.49
C LYS A 7 -12.82 -10.53 -14.80
N PHE A 8 -12.98 -9.32 -15.29
CA PHE A 8 -14.07 -8.40 -14.95
C PHE A 8 -14.96 -8.18 -16.19
N ASP A 9 -16.13 -7.60 -16.01
CA ASP A 9 -16.98 -7.19 -17.12
C ASP A 9 -16.22 -6.22 -18.05
N LYS A 10 -16.45 -6.30 -19.36
CA LYS A 10 -15.68 -5.56 -20.38
C LYS A 10 -15.63 -4.03 -20.13
N ASP A 11 -16.72 -3.47 -19.64
CA ASP A 11 -16.87 -2.04 -19.41
C ASP A 11 -16.54 -1.60 -17.96
N THR A 12 -15.89 -2.48 -17.19
CA THR A 12 -15.54 -2.20 -15.80
C THR A 12 -14.66 -0.95 -15.69
N VAL A 13 -15.07 -0.06 -14.79
CA VAL A 13 -14.34 1.15 -14.41
C VAL A 13 -13.84 1.00 -12.97
N PHE A 14 -12.53 1.14 -12.80
CA PHE A 14 -11.90 1.21 -11.48
C PHE A 14 -11.58 2.66 -11.13
N LEU A 15 -11.95 3.09 -9.95
CA LEU A 15 -11.46 4.33 -9.36
C LEU A 15 -10.27 4.01 -8.45
N VAL A 16 -9.12 4.59 -8.75
CA VAL A 16 -7.92 4.50 -7.90
C VAL A 16 -7.66 5.87 -7.29
N THR A 17 -7.88 6.02 -5.98
CA THR A 17 -7.49 7.24 -5.27
C THR A 17 -6.03 7.14 -4.83
N GLY A 18 -5.33 8.28 -4.75
CA GLY A 18 -3.87 8.26 -4.58
C GLY A 18 -3.15 7.61 -5.77
N GLY A 19 -3.76 7.69 -6.97
CA GLY A 19 -3.27 7.00 -8.17
C GLY A 19 -2.00 7.60 -8.76
N ALA A 20 -1.58 8.79 -8.35
CA ALA A 20 -0.29 9.39 -8.67
C ALA A 20 0.82 8.97 -7.69
N GLY A 21 0.48 8.30 -6.59
CA GLY A 21 1.40 7.78 -5.58
C GLY A 21 2.03 6.44 -5.99
N PHE A 22 2.84 5.89 -5.08
CA PHE A 22 3.56 4.63 -5.28
C PHE A 22 2.62 3.45 -5.59
N ILE A 23 1.76 3.07 -4.65
CA ILE A 23 0.89 1.89 -4.81
C ILE A 23 -0.15 2.16 -5.88
N GLY A 24 -0.80 3.33 -5.85
CA GLY A 24 -1.87 3.68 -6.76
C GLY A 24 -1.45 3.69 -8.23
N SER A 25 -0.29 4.23 -8.57
CA SER A 25 0.18 4.24 -9.96
C SER A 25 0.51 2.84 -10.49
N ASN A 26 0.98 1.94 -9.63
CA ASN A 26 1.19 0.55 -10.01
C ASN A 26 -0.13 -0.21 -10.23
N LEU A 27 -1.17 0.10 -9.45
CA LEU A 27 -2.53 -0.42 -9.67
C LEU A 27 -3.11 0.11 -10.98
N CYS A 28 -3.00 1.42 -11.25
CA CYS A 28 -3.43 2.01 -12.52
C CYS A 28 -2.78 1.30 -13.71
N GLU A 29 -1.45 1.11 -13.68
CA GLU A 29 -0.72 0.43 -14.73
C GLU A 29 -1.20 -1.01 -14.95
N ALA A 30 -1.39 -1.77 -13.89
CA ALA A 30 -1.82 -3.16 -13.97
C ALA A 30 -3.23 -3.29 -14.57
N ILE A 31 -4.16 -2.45 -14.12
CA ILE A 31 -5.55 -2.44 -14.61
C ILE A 31 -5.61 -2.06 -16.10
N LEU A 32 -4.86 -1.03 -16.50
CA LEU A 32 -4.77 -0.61 -17.90
C LEU A 32 -4.16 -1.70 -18.79
N LYS A 33 -3.12 -2.39 -18.32
CA LYS A 33 -2.53 -3.55 -19.03
C LYS A 33 -3.50 -4.73 -19.18
N MET A 34 -4.45 -4.87 -18.28
CA MET A 34 -5.53 -5.85 -18.39
C MET A 34 -6.65 -5.39 -19.34
N GLY A 35 -6.61 -4.17 -19.85
CA GLY A 35 -7.57 -3.61 -20.81
C GLY A 35 -8.80 -2.96 -20.19
N TYR A 36 -8.82 -2.74 -18.87
CA TYR A 36 -9.95 -2.10 -18.17
C TYR A 36 -9.77 -0.59 -18.04
N LYS A 37 -10.87 0.11 -17.73
CA LYS A 37 -10.89 1.56 -17.55
C LYS A 37 -10.44 1.94 -16.15
N VAL A 38 -9.61 2.99 -16.06
CA VAL A 38 -9.11 3.56 -14.82
C VAL A 38 -9.46 5.02 -14.72
N ARG A 39 -10.07 5.39 -13.61
CA ARG A 39 -10.19 6.77 -13.16
C ARG A 39 -9.24 6.96 -11.99
N CYS A 40 -8.29 7.89 -12.12
CA CYS A 40 -7.31 8.22 -11.09
C CYS A 40 -7.73 9.51 -10.41
N LEU A 41 -7.92 9.49 -9.09
CA LEU A 41 -8.16 10.68 -8.28
C LEU A 41 -6.94 10.93 -7.39
N ASP A 42 -6.30 12.10 -7.51
CA ASP A 42 -5.13 12.49 -6.72
C ASP A 42 -5.01 14.02 -6.65
N ASP A 43 -4.64 14.57 -5.51
CA ASP A 43 -4.41 16.00 -5.33
C ASP A 43 -2.98 16.42 -5.65
N LEU A 44 -2.08 15.46 -5.89
CA LEU A 44 -0.65 15.61 -6.12
C LEU A 44 0.14 16.17 -4.92
N SER A 45 -0.44 16.08 -3.71
CA SER A 45 0.26 16.53 -2.49
C SER A 45 1.49 15.68 -2.15
N THR A 46 1.44 14.38 -2.47
CA THR A 46 2.57 13.43 -2.37
C THR A 46 2.76 12.61 -3.64
N GLY A 47 1.72 12.52 -4.47
CA GLY A 47 1.75 11.90 -5.79
C GLY A 47 2.61 12.71 -6.77
N LYS A 48 3.18 12.03 -7.75
CA LYS A 48 4.06 12.65 -8.76
C LYS A 48 3.31 12.81 -10.09
N GLN A 49 3.35 14.01 -10.67
CA GLN A 49 2.75 14.28 -11.99
C GLN A 49 3.27 13.30 -13.04
N ALA A 50 4.56 12.96 -13.02
CA ALA A 50 5.16 11.98 -13.93
C ALA A 50 4.46 10.61 -13.92
N ASN A 51 3.91 10.18 -12.76
CA ASN A 51 3.14 8.93 -12.68
C ASN A 51 1.77 9.04 -13.37
N VAL A 52 1.20 10.24 -13.48
CA VAL A 52 -0.03 10.53 -14.22
C VAL A 52 0.27 10.58 -15.73
N ASP A 53 1.31 11.32 -16.10
CA ASP A 53 1.68 11.58 -17.50
C ASP A 53 1.96 10.29 -18.28
N MET A 54 2.47 9.26 -17.61
CA MET A 54 2.70 7.92 -18.20
C MET A 54 1.46 7.30 -18.84
N PHE A 55 0.26 7.69 -18.42
CA PHE A 55 -0.99 7.06 -18.84
C PHE A 55 -1.92 7.99 -19.62
N MET A 56 -1.59 9.29 -19.77
CA MET A 56 -2.49 10.30 -20.36
C MET A 56 -2.88 10.02 -21.80
N GLU A 57 -2.05 9.32 -22.57
CA GLU A 57 -2.36 8.93 -23.94
C GLU A 57 -3.25 7.66 -24.03
N ASN A 58 -3.48 6.97 -22.92
CA ASN A 58 -4.30 5.77 -22.91
C ASN A 58 -5.79 6.15 -22.81
N SER A 59 -6.59 5.82 -23.83
CA SER A 59 -8.03 6.14 -23.89
C SER A 59 -8.86 5.53 -22.75
N ASN A 60 -8.34 4.53 -22.06
CA ASN A 60 -8.97 3.93 -20.89
C ASN A 60 -8.58 4.62 -19.57
N TYR A 61 -7.73 5.65 -19.60
CA TYR A 61 -7.29 6.38 -18.42
C TYR A 61 -7.92 7.76 -18.34
N THR A 62 -8.42 8.12 -17.16
CA THR A 62 -8.91 9.47 -16.86
C THR A 62 -8.28 9.95 -15.57
N PHE A 63 -7.64 11.11 -15.59
CA PHE A 63 -7.12 11.76 -14.38
C PHE A 63 -8.05 12.85 -13.89
N ILE A 64 -8.35 12.81 -12.59
CA ILE A 64 -9.08 13.86 -11.86
C ILE A 64 -8.12 14.42 -10.80
N LYS A 65 -7.75 15.69 -10.94
CA LYS A 65 -7.03 16.40 -9.88
C LYS A 65 -8.02 16.83 -8.82
N GLY A 66 -7.96 16.22 -7.65
CA GLY A 66 -8.90 16.52 -6.57
C GLY A 66 -8.52 15.87 -5.25
N ASP A 67 -9.11 16.38 -4.19
CA ASP A 67 -8.82 15.98 -2.81
C ASP A 67 -9.99 15.12 -2.27
N ILE A 68 -9.70 13.97 -1.67
CA ILE A 68 -10.71 13.10 -1.05
C ILE A 68 -11.38 13.75 0.19
N LYS A 69 -10.84 14.83 0.72
CA LYS A 69 -11.52 15.63 1.76
C LYS A 69 -12.73 16.38 1.24
N ASP A 70 -12.81 16.60 -0.06
CA ASP A 70 -13.97 17.23 -0.69
C ASP A 70 -14.99 16.17 -1.14
N LEU A 71 -16.12 16.11 -0.43
CA LEU A 71 -17.16 15.12 -0.71
C LEU A 71 -17.76 15.27 -2.12
N GLU A 72 -17.90 16.48 -2.65
CA GLU A 72 -18.44 16.69 -4.01
C GLU A 72 -17.50 16.10 -5.07
N THR A 73 -16.20 16.29 -4.91
CA THR A 73 -15.17 15.64 -5.75
C THR A 73 -15.24 14.12 -5.65
N CYS A 74 -15.40 13.57 -4.44
CA CYS A 74 -15.56 12.13 -4.23
C CYS A 74 -16.80 11.60 -4.95
N MET A 75 -17.93 12.26 -4.81
CA MET A 75 -19.21 11.90 -5.45
C MET A 75 -19.10 11.84 -6.96
N LYS A 76 -18.57 12.90 -7.59
CA LYS A 76 -18.34 12.97 -9.05
C LYS A 76 -17.34 11.89 -9.52
N SER A 77 -16.32 11.64 -8.71
CA SER A 77 -15.31 10.62 -9.05
C SER A 77 -15.85 9.19 -9.00
N CYS A 78 -16.90 8.94 -8.21
CA CYS A 78 -17.53 7.61 -8.11
C CYS A 78 -18.63 7.36 -9.16
N GLU A 79 -19.06 8.35 -9.94
CA GLU A 79 -20.11 8.18 -10.96
C GLU A 79 -19.76 7.10 -11.98
N GLY A 80 -20.59 6.05 -12.09
CA GLY A 80 -20.40 4.94 -13.02
C GLY A 80 -19.19 4.02 -12.72
N VAL A 81 -18.60 4.13 -11.52
CA VAL A 81 -17.49 3.28 -11.08
C VAL A 81 -18.01 1.94 -10.55
N ASN A 82 -17.33 0.86 -10.92
CA ASN A 82 -17.66 -0.47 -10.41
C ASN A 82 -16.87 -0.84 -9.15
N TYR A 83 -15.59 -0.48 -9.09
CA TYR A 83 -14.68 -0.81 -7.99
C TYR A 83 -13.87 0.41 -7.57
N VAL A 84 -13.77 0.63 -6.27
CA VAL A 84 -12.88 1.67 -5.71
C VAL A 84 -11.68 0.99 -5.06
N LEU A 85 -10.48 1.42 -5.44
CA LEU A 85 -9.21 1.08 -4.80
C LEU A 85 -8.69 2.35 -4.10
N ASN A 86 -9.04 2.51 -2.83
CA ASN A 86 -8.74 3.71 -2.04
C ASN A 86 -7.35 3.61 -1.44
N GLN A 87 -6.35 4.18 -2.15
CA GLN A 87 -4.95 4.22 -1.71
C GLN A 87 -4.53 5.60 -1.19
N ALA A 88 -5.35 6.64 -1.39
CA ALA A 88 -5.07 7.99 -0.92
C ALA A 88 -4.99 8.03 0.61
N ALA A 89 -3.82 8.37 1.12
CA ALA A 89 -3.55 8.54 2.54
C ALA A 89 -2.17 9.17 2.75
N TRP A 90 -1.98 9.82 3.90
CA TRP A 90 -0.66 10.20 4.37
C TRP A 90 -0.09 9.08 5.25
N GLY A 91 1.05 8.51 4.83
CA GLY A 91 1.69 7.36 5.44
C GLY A 91 3.01 7.73 6.13
N SER A 92 3.01 8.14 7.39
CA SER A 92 4.24 8.33 8.17
C SER A 92 3.89 8.34 9.66
N VAL A 93 4.41 7.38 10.40
CA VAL A 93 4.22 7.32 11.86
C VAL A 93 4.79 8.57 12.55
N PRO A 94 6.06 8.99 12.33
CA PRO A 94 6.60 10.16 13.01
C PRO A 94 5.84 11.46 12.66
N ARG A 95 5.54 11.71 11.38
CA ARG A 95 4.79 12.90 10.98
C ARG A 95 3.38 12.93 11.57
N SER A 96 2.75 11.77 11.78
CA SER A 96 1.42 11.73 12.40
C SER A 96 1.41 12.20 13.86
N ILE A 97 2.54 12.03 14.56
CA ILE A 97 2.71 12.55 15.93
C ILE A 97 2.82 14.08 15.91
N GLU A 98 3.50 14.62 14.91
CA GLU A 98 3.68 16.07 14.73
C GLU A 98 2.39 16.77 14.25
N MET A 99 1.57 16.08 13.43
CA MET A 99 0.43 16.68 12.73
C MET A 99 -0.85 15.83 12.87
N PRO A 100 -1.34 15.54 14.09
CA PRO A 100 -2.43 14.57 14.27
C PRO A 100 -3.75 14.99 13.62
N LEU A 101 -4.14 16.26 13.69
CA LEU A 101 -5.36 16.77 13.06
C LEU A 101 -5.31 16.66 11.53
N PHE A 102 -4.15 16.92 10.95
CA PHE A 102 -3.93 16.78 9.52
C PHE A 102 -4.13 15.31 9.07
N TYR A 103 -3.59 14.35 9.85
CA TYR A 103 -3.79 12.93 9.58
C TYR A 103 -5.25 12.50 9.73
N CYS A 104 -5.97 13.00 10.74
CA CYS A 104 -7.40 12.73 10.88
C CYS A 104 -8.20 13.24 9.68
N ALA A 105 -7.96 14.48 9.26
CA ALA A 105 -8.67 15.08 8.13
C ALA A 105 -8.42 14.32 6.81
N ASN A 106 -7.16 13.95 6.54
CA ASN A 106 -6.81 13.27 5.30
C ASN A 106 -7.19 11.78 5.31
N ASN A 107 -6.79 11.05 6.35
CA ASN A 107 -6.93 9.60 6.36
C ASN A 107 -8.35 9.18 6.78
N ILE A 108 -8.89 9.71 7.88
CA ILE A 108 -10.22 9.30 8.35
C ILE A 108 -11.31 9.97 7.52
N MET A 109 -11.36 11.31 7.51
CA MET A 109 -12.44 12.01 6.82
C MET A 109 -12.42 11.80 5.33
N GLY A 110 -11.20 11.79 4.72
CA GLY A 110 -11.06 11.51 3.29
C GLY A 110 -11.54 10.10 2.92
N THR A 111 -11.16 9.07 3.70
CA THR A 111 -11.62 7.70 3.48
C THR A 111 -13.14 7.59 3.69
N LEU A 112 -13.69 8.26 4.70
CA LEU A 112 -15.11 8.25 4.98
C LEU A 112 -15.93 8.92 3.86
N ASN A 113 -15.46 10.05 3.31
CA ASN A 113 -16.07 10.70 2.15
C ASN A 113 -16.09 9.75 0.93
N MET A 114 -14.99 9.03 0.72
CA MET A 114 -14.90 8.04 -0.37
C MET A 114 -15.85 6.85 -0.17
N MET A 115 -16.00 6.35 1.07
CA MET A 115 -16.99 5.30 1.38
C MET A 115 -18.40 5.78 1.13
N GLU A 116 -18.73 7.01 1.56
CA GLU A 116 -20.05 7.59 1.34
C GLU A 116 -20.34 7.79 -0.15
N ALA A 117 -19.38 8.32 -0.89
CA ALA A 117 -19.49 8.48 -2.34
C ALA A 117 -19.66 7.13 -3.06
N ALA A 118 -18.89 6.11 -2.67
CA ALA A 118 -18.99 4.77 -3.21
C ALA A 118 -20.36 4.14 -2.95
N ARG A 119 -20.88 4.30 -1.72
CA ARG A 119 -22.22 3.81 -1.32
C ARG A 119 -23.31 4.45 -2.16
N GLN A 120 -23.32 5.78 -2.29
CA GLN A 120 -24.36 6.50 -3.01
C GLN A 120 -24.34 6.22 -4.51
N ASN A 121 -23.18 5.89 -5.07
CA ASN A 121 -23.03 5.54 -6.48
C ASN A 121 -23.15 4.02 -6.77
N GLY A 122 -23.47 3.19 -5.78
CA GLY A 122 -23.70 1.77 -5.98
C GLY A 122 -22.44 0.98 -6.38
N VAL A 123 -21.28 1.36 -5.87
CA VAL A 123 -20.00 0.67 -6.11
C VAL A 123 -20.09 -0.78 -5.64
N LYS A 124 -19.65 -1.71 -6.47
CA LYS A 124 -19.75 -3.17 -6.20
C LYS A 124 -18.83 -3.63 -5.07
N LYS A 125 -17.64 -3.01 -4.92
CA LYS A 125 -16.67 -3.31 -3.87
C LYS A 125 -15.75 -2.11 -3.62
N PHE A 126 -15.51 -1.79 -2.34
CA PHE A 126 -14.60 -0.75 -1.87
C PHE A 126 -13.40 -1.40 -1.17
N VAL A 127 -12.25 -1.37 -1.82
CA VAL A 127 -10.99 -1.90 -1.28
C VAL A 127 -10.14 -0.73 -0.80
N TYR A 128 -9.63 -0.77 0.43
CA TYR A 128 -8.89 0.37 0.99
C TYR A 128 -7.58 -0.04 1.66
N ALA A 129 -6.61 0.87 1.63
CA ALA A 129 -5.32 0.72 2.29
C ALA A 129 -5.46 0.87 3.80
N SER A 130 -5.28 -0.22 4.55
CA SER A 130 -4.95 -0.23 5.95
C SER A 130 -3.44 -0.43 6.14
N SER A 131 -2.97 -0.82 7.33
CA SER A 131 -1.55 -0.91 7.65
C SER A 131 -1.28 -1.95 8.73
N SER A 132 -0.12 -2.60 8.66
CA SER A 132 0.41 -3.44 9.75
C SER A 132 0.63 -2.67 11.06
N SER A 133 0.67 -1.34 11.02
CA SER A 133 0.78 -0.49 12.22
C SER A 133 -0.41 -0.64 13.19
N VAL A 134 -1.55 -1.16 12.73
CA VAL A 134 -2.73 -1.41 13.59
C VAL A 134 -2.48 -2.51 14.62
N TYR A 135 -1.45 -3.33 14.46
CA TYR A 135 -1.06 -4.32 15.46
C TYR A 135 -0.41 -3.71 16.70
N GLY A 136 0.11 -2.48 16.59
CA GLY A 136 0.67 -1.75 17.72
C GLY A 136 1.76 -2.53 18.46
N ASP A 137 1.61 -2.67 19.79
CA ASP A 137 2.56 -3.35 20.67
C ASP A 137 2.31 -4.85 20.86
N GLU A 138 1.40 -5.48 20.08
CA GLU A 138 1.18 -6.92 20.13
C GLU A 138 2.51 -7.69 19.96
N PRO A 139 2.98 -8.48 20.94
CA PRO A 139 4.29 -9.12 20.86
C PRO A 139 4.28 -10.42 20.04
N LYS A 140 3.12 -11.04 19.87
CA LYS A 140 3.00 -12.36 19.23
C LYS A 140 3.31 -12.30 17.73
N LEU A 141 4.01 -13.31 17.25
CA LEU A 141 4.35 -13.52 15.84
C LEU A 141 3.92 -14.93 15.40
N PRO A 142 3.48 -15.08 14.14
CA PRO A 142 3.17 -14.02 13.18
C PRO A 142 2.00 -13.16 13.62
N LYS A 143 1.89 -11.92 13.07
CA LYS A 143 0.73 -11.05 13.31
C LYS A 143 -0.51 -11.65 12.65
N THR A 144 -1.55 -11.82 13.45
CA THR A 144 -2.80 -12.47 13.02
C THR A 144 -3.97 -11.51 13.24
N GLU A 145 -4.88 -11.43 12.27
CA GLU A 145 -6.06 -10.55 12.36
C GLU A 145 -6.96 -10.98 13.52
N GLY A 146 -7.46 -10.00 14.29
CA GLY A 146 -8.26 -10.19 15.50
C GLY A 146 -7.43 -10.29 16.78
N VAL A 147 -6.10 -10.20 16.67
CA VAL A 147 -5.18 -10.17 17.83
C VAL A 147 -4.30 -8.93 17.70
N GLU A 148 -4.85 -7.76 18.01
CA GLU A 148 -4.16 -6.48 17.98
C GLU A 148 -3.89 -5.98 19.40
N GLY A 149 -2.72 -5.32 19.58
CA GLY A 149 -2.33 -4.65 20.82
C GLY A 149 -2.77 -3.20 20.90
N ASN A 150 -2.11 -2.41 21.74
CA ASN A 150 -2.34 -0.98 21.85
C ASN A 150 -1.71 -0.24 20.68
N LEU A 151 -2.44 0.71 20.11
CA LEU A 151 -1.95 1.53 19.00
C LEU A 151 -0.81 2.45 19.45
N LEU A 152 0.27 2.50 18.71
CA LEU A 152 1.48 3.23 19.06
C LEU A 152 1.63 4.59 18.37
N SER A 153 0.67 4.99 17.51
CA SER A 153 0.76 6.26 16.79
C SER A 153 -0.61 6.75 16.30
N PRO A 154 -0.76 8.08 16.08
CA PRO A 154 -1.94 8.64 15.42
C PRO A 154 -2.18 8.03 14.03
N TYR A 155 -1.12 7.75 13.25
CA TYR A 155 -1.26 7.05 11.95
C TYR A 155 -1.94 5.68 12.11
N ALA A 156 -1.47 4.86 13.06
CA ALA A 156 -2.09 3.57 13.33
C ALA A 156 -3.56 3.71 13.74
N LEU A 157 -3.87 4.73 14.56
CA LEU A 157 -5.24 5.05 14.94
C LEU A 157 -6.10 5.41 13.73
N THR A 158 -5.59 6.24 12.79
CA THR A 158 -6.39 6.56 11.59
C THR A 158 -6.72 5.31 10.79
N LYS A 159 -5.76 4.39 10.63
CA LYS A 159 -5.99 3.13 9.91
C LYS A 159 -6.96 2.19 10.62
N ARG A 160 -6.90 2.12 11.95
CA ARG A 160 -7.90 1.39 12.74
C ARG A 160 -9.29 2.00 12.62
N CYS A 161 -9.41 3.32 12.64
CA CYS A 161 -10.68 4.01 12.40
C CYS A 161 -11.26 3.68 11.01
N ASP A 162 -10.41 3.67 9.96
CA ASP A 162 -10.83 3.28 8.62
C ASP A 162 -11.43 1.86 8.61
N GLU A 163 -10.81 0.89 9.31
CA GLU A 163 -11.31 -0.48 9.43
C GLU A 163 -12.67 -0.55 10.14
N GLU A 164 -12.83 0.17 11.26
CA GLU A 164 -14.09 0.18 12.00
C GLU A 164 -15.22 0.85 11.19
N TRP A 165 -14.95 1.97 10.51
CA TRP A 165 -15.93 2.60 9.63
C TRP A 165 -16.31 1.71 8.45
N ALA A 166 -15.35 1.06 7.80
CA ALA A 166 -15.58 0.15 6.70
C ALA A 166 -16.53 -0.99 7.10
N LYS A 167 -16.33 -1.57 8.30
CA LYS A 167 -17.22 -2.56 8.88
C LYS A 167 -18.64 -2.03 9.09
N GLN A 168 -18.79 -0.78 9.58
CA GLN A 168 -20.10 -0.13 9.75
C GLN A 168 -20.78 0.09 8.38
N TYR A 169 -20.02 0.54 7.35
CA TYR A 169 -20.57 0.72 6.01
C TYR A 169 -21.06 -0.58 5.39
N THR A 170 -20.34 -1.68 5.60
CA THR A 170 -20.81 -2.99 5.15
C THR A 170 -22.07 -3.42 5.89
N MET A 171 -22.09 -3.30 7.23
CA MET A 171 -23.16 -3.80 8.08
C MET A 171 -24.47 -3.01 7.92
N HIS A 172 -24.39 -1.68 7.89
CA HIS A 172 -25.57 -0.82 7.97
C HIS A 172 -26.02 -0.25 6.63
N TYR A 173 -25.08 -0.12 5.68
CA TYR A 173 -25.36 0.55 4.41
C TYR A 173 -25.18 -0.34 3.19
N GLY A 174 -24.77 -1.61 3.39
CA GLY A 174 -24.64 -2.59 2.33
C GLY A 174 -23.51 -2.31 1.34
N LEU A 175 -22.54 -1.45 1.67
CA LEU A 175 -21.34 -1.26 0.87
C LEU A 175 -20.33 -2.38 1.18
N PRO A 176 -20.02 -3.29 0.24
CA PRO A 176 -19.01 -4.30 0.46
C PRO A 176 -17.62 -3.66 0.58
N THR A 177 -16.95 -3.79 1.73
CA THR A 177 -15.64 -3.19 1.98
C THR A 177 -14.59 -4.24 2.30
N ILE A 178 -13.34 -4.04 1.87
CA ILE A 178 -12.21 -4.92 2.21
C ILE A 178 -10.98 -4.08 2.53
N GLY A 179 -10.41 -4.27 3.73
CA GLY A 179 -9.21 -3.58 4.19
C GLY A 179 -7.94 -4.37 3.91
N MET A 180 -6.89 -3.67 3.47
CA MET A 180 -5.58 -4.23 3.16
C MET A 180 -4.55 -3.78 4.18
N ARG A 181 -4.20 -4.61 5.16
CA ARG A 181 -3.12 -4.35 6.11
C ARG A 181 -1.78 -4.62 5.44
N TYR A 182 -1.23 -3.62 4.76
CA TYR A 182 0.05 -3.76 4.06
C TYR A 182 1.22 -3.90 5.03
N PHE A 183 2.14 -4.82 4.69
CA PHE A 183 3.41 -5.03 5.38
C PHE A 183 4.57 -4.60 4.46
N ASN A 184 5.32 -3.58 4.87
CA ASN A 184 6.57 -3.09 4.26
C ASN A 184 6.63 -3.22 2.72
N VAL A 185 5.69 -2.59 2.03
CA VAL A 185 5.62 -2.64 0.57
C VAL A 185 6.85 -1.97 -0.04
N PHE A 186 7.41 -2.59 -1.08
CA PHE A 186 8.51 -2.04 -1.87
C PHE A 186 8.31 -2.29 -3.37
N GLY A 187 8.97 -1.48 -4.21
CA GLY A 187 8.91 -1.63 -5.66
C GLY A 187 9.08 -0.32 -6.41
N ARG A 188 8.95 -0.40 -7.74
CA ARG A 188 9.08 0.75 -8.64
C ARG A 188 8.15 1.90 -8.26
N ARG A 189 8.60 3.13 -8.47
CA ARG A 189 7.90 4.40 -8.14
C ARG A 189 7.77 4.70 -6.64
N GLN A 190 8.42 3.91 -5.77
CA GLN A 190 8.53 4.25 -4.35
C GLN A 190 9.58 5.36 -4.19
N ASP A 191 9.20 6.45 -3.49
CA ASP A 191 10.07 7.61 -3.31
C ASP A 191 11.19 7.31 -2.30
N PRO A 192 12.48 7.47 -2.67
CA PRO A 192 13.61 7.32 -1.77
C PRO A 192 13.85 8.56 -0.91
N ASN A 193 13.24 9.69 -1.27
CA ASN A 193 13.48 10.99 -0.66
C ASN A 193 12.55 11.25 0.52
N GLY A 194 13.04 12.02 1.45
CA GLY A 194 12.28 12.44 2.63
C GLY A 194 12.79 11.82 3.93
N ALA A 195 12.53 12.53 5.03
CA ALA A 195 13.00 12.15 6.37
C ALA A 195 12.51 10.77 6.84
N TYR A 196 11.43 10.27 6.22
CA TYR A 196 10.76 9.02 6.59
C TYR A 196 10.65 8.03 5.41
N ALA A 197 11.57 8.13 4.44
CA ALA A 197 11.63 7.21 3.32
C ALA A 197 11.80 5.76 3.78
N ALA A 198 11.16 4.82 3.07
CA ALA A 198 11.30 3.40 3.34
C ALA A 198 12.76 2.94 3.14
N VAL A 199 13.17 1.94 3.91
CA VAL A 199 14.58 1.50 3.97
C VAL A 199 15.12 1.06 2.61
N ILE A 200 14.34 0.30 1.83
CA ILE A 200 14.79 -0.25 0.54
C ILE A 200 15.14 0.85 -0.48
N PRO A 201 14.23 1.76 -0.87
CA PRO A 201 14.56 2.79 -1.84
C PRO A 201 15.63 3.75 -1.32
N LYS A 202 15.68 4.01 -0.01
CA LYS A 202 16.73 4.83 0.60
C LYS A 202 18.10 4.20 0.47
N PHE A 203 18.25 2.90 0.81
CA PHE A 203 19.51 2.18 0.68
C PHE A 203 19.96 2.10 -0.77
N ILE A 204 19.04 1.80 -1.69
CA ILE A 204 19.36 1.74 -3.13
C ILE A 204 19.90 3.08 -3.61
N LYS A 205 19.22 4.19 -3.28
CA LYS A 205 19.69 5.53 -3.67
C LYS A 205 21.07 5.82 -3.13
N GLN A 206 21.30 5.62 -1.83
CA GLN A 206 22.61 5.84 -1.21
C GLN A 206 23.71 4.99 -1.87
N LEU A 207 23.43 3.71 -2.15
CA LEU A 207 24.39 2.82 -2.82
C LEU A 207 24.70 3.25 -4.25
N LEU A 208 23.68 3.75 -4.99
CA LEU A 208 23.88 4.31 -6.34
C LEU A 208 24.69 5.60 -6.32
N ASP A 209 24.51 6.44 -5.29
CA ASP A 209 25.28 7.67 -5.08
C ASP A 209 26.72 7.40 -4.53
N GLY A 210 27.09 6.12 -4.27
CA GLY A 210 28.35 5.74 -3.69
C GLY A 210 28.47 6.03 -2.19
N GLU A 211 27.37 6.31 -1.53
CA GLU A 211 27.29 6.58 -0.10
C GLU A 211 27.19 5.28 0.71
N ARG A 212 27.61 5.34 1.97
CA ARG A 212 27.47 4.25 2.94
C ARG A 212 26.14 4.35 3.68
N PRO A 213 25.15 3.45 3.45
CA PRO A 213 23.90 3.43 4.20
C PRO A 213 24.13 3.15 5.68
N THR A 214 23.28 3.76 6.54
CA THR A 214 23.30 3.50 7.98
C THR A 214 22.24 2.48 8.36
N ILE A 215 22.69 1.38 8.95
CA ILE A 215 21.86 0.36 9.60
C ILE A 215 21.77 0.72 11.08
N ASN A 216 20.58 1.00 11.59
CA ASN A 216 20.38 1.24 13.02
C ASN A 216 20.45 -0.09 13.79
N GLY A 217 21.21 -0.12 14.90
CA GLY A 217 21.43 -1.33 15.68
C GLY A 217 22.36 -2.34 14.98
N ASP A 218 22.16 -3.61 15.27
CA ASP A 218 22.96 -4.75 14.79
C ASP A 218 22.54 -5.31 13.43
N GLY A 219 21.49 -4.76 12.82
CA GLY A 219 20.92 -5.25 11.56
C GLY A 219 20.17 -6.58 11.67
N GLN A 220 19.96 -7.10 12.88
CA GLN A 220 19.22 -8.34 13.13
C GLN A 220 17.69 -8.11 13.26
N GLN A 221 17.22 -6.88 13.12
CA GLN A 221 15.79 -6.62 13.01
C GLN A 221 15.26 -7.18 11.70
N SER A 222 14.05 -7.76 11.76
CA SER A 222 13.45 -8.41 10.60
C SER A 222 12.06 -7.89 10.28
N ARG A 223 11.72 -7.89 9.01
CA ARG A 223 10.43 -7.46 8.48
C ARG A 223 9.94 -8.45 7.42
N ASP A 224 8.63 -8.44 7.22
CA ASP A 224 7.98 -9.07 6.08
C ASP A 224 7.86 -8.02 4.97
N PHE A 225 8.68 -8.15 3.94
CA PHE A 225 8.68 -7.22 2.81
C PHE A 225 7.80 -7.74 1.68
N THR A 226 6.92 -6.88 1.20
CA THR A 226 5.92 -7.22 0.19
C THR A 226 6.23 -6.49 -1.11
N TYR A 227 6.57 -7.23 -2.16
CA TYR A 227 6.78 -6.63 -3.46
C TYR A 227 5.47 -6.12 -4.06
N ILE A 228 5.52 -5.02 -4.77
CA ILE A 228 4.33 -4.31 -5.30
C ILE A 228 3.40 -5.21 -6.13
N GLU A 229 3.91 -6.19 -6.86
CA GLU A 229 3.08 -7.11 -7.64
C GLU A 229 2.17 -7.98 -6.76
N ASN A 230 2.62 -8.37 -5.57
CA ASN A 230 1.78 -9.08 -4.60
C ASN A 230 0.65 -8.17 -4.06
N VAL A 231 0.92 -6.87 -3.89
CA VAL A 231 -0.09 -5.88 -3.47
C VAL A 231 -1.14 -5.68 -4.57
N ILE A 232 -0.72 -5.60 -5.83
CA ILE A 232 -1.62 -5.52 -6.98
C ILE A 232 -2.53 -6.76 -7.02
N GLU A 233 -1.96 -7.95 -6.89
CA GLU A 233 -2.70 -9.20 -6.84
C GLU A 233 -3.79 -9.18 -5.76
N ALA A 234 -3.42 -8.80 -4.52
CA ALA A 234 -4.35 -8.75 -3.41
C ALA A 234 -5.52 -7.79 -3.68
N ASN A 235 -5.25 -6.57 -4.17
CA ASN A 235 -6.29 -5.59 -4.47
C ASN A 235 -7.27 -6.07 -5.54
N LEU A 236 -6.76 -6.64 -6.64
CA LEU A 236 -7.60 -7.10 -7.73
C LEU A 236 -8.41 -8.35 -7.34
N LYS A 237 -7.84 -9.28 -6.59
CA LYS A 237 -8.56 -10.43 -6.05
C LYS A 237 -9.63 -10.01 -5.04
N ALA A 238 -9.37 -8.99 -4.22
CA ALA A 238 -10.36 -8.45 -3.30
C ALA A 238 -11.60 -7.89 -4.01
N CYS A 239 -11.46 -7.30 -5.19
CA CYS A 239 -12.61 -6.84 -5.97
C CYS A 239 -13.59 -7.97 -6.32
N LEU A 240 -13.11 -9.20 -6.44
CA LEU A 240 -13.91 -10.40 -6.80
C LEU A 240 -14.14 -11.33 -5.59
N ALA A 241 -13.70 -10.93 -4.40
CA ALA A 241 -13.83 -11.74 -3.20
C ALA A 241 -15.29 -12.01 -2.84
N PRO A 242 -15.60 -13.19 -2.27
CA PRO A 242 -16.94 -13.55 -1.86
C PRO A 242 -17.45 -12.68 -0.70
N VAL A 243 -18.77 -12.71 -0.47
CA VAL A 243 -19.44 -11.88 0.55
C VAL A 243 -18.91 -12.12 1.96
N GLU A 244 -18.41 -13.31 2.23
CA GLU A 244 -17.79 -13.67 3.54
C GLU A 244 -16.53 -12.85 3.85
N ALA A 245 -15.92 -12.23 2.84
CA ALA A 245 -14.77 -11.34 3.03
C ALA A 245 -15.17 -9.90 3.33
N ASP A 246 -16.42 -9.52 3.11
CA ASP A 246 -16.89 -8.15 3.23
C ASP A 246 -16.89 -7.65 4.68
N GLY A 247 -16.53 -6.40 4.87
CA GLY A 247 -16.37 -5.76 6.17
C GLY A 247 -15.14 -6.21 6.96
N GLN A 248 -14.21 -6.95 6.33
CA GLN A 248 -13.03 -7.49 6.99
C GLN A 248 -11.74 -6.83 6.51
N ALA A 249 -10.71 -6.86 7.37
CA ALA A 249 -9.34 -6.49 7.04
C ALA A 249 -8.46 -7.75 6.92
N PHE A 250 -7.45 -7.69 6.04
CA PHE A 250 -6.58 -8.81 5.69
C PHE A 250 -5.12 -8.40 5.71
N ASN A 251 -4.27 -9.27 6.22
CA ASN A 251 -2.83 -9.13 6.12
C ASN A 251 -2.38 -9.34 4.68
N ILE A 252 -1.71 -8.33 4.12
CA ILE A 252 -1.13 -8.38 2.78
C ILE A 252 0.38 -8.27 2.91
N ALA A 253 1.01 -9.44 2.82
CA ALA A 253 2.42 -9.66 3.02
C ALA A 253 2.89 -10.82 2.13
N TYR A 254 4.19 -11.05 2.06
CA TYR A 254 4.71 -12.27 1.45
C TYR A 254 4.53 -13.50 2.37
N GLY A 255 4.47 -13.27 3.68
CA GLY A 255 4.47 -14.32 4.70
C GLY A 255 5.87 -14.82 5.04
N GLY A 256 6.89 -14.07 4.67
CA GLY A 256 8.30 -14.35 4.92
C GLY A 256 8.89 -13.53 6.07
N ARG A 257 10.21 -13.63 6.21
CA ARG A 257 10.97 -12.88 7.22
C ARG A 257 12.36 -12.59 6.69
N GLU A 258 12.63 -11.32 6.40
CA GLU A 258 13.92 -10.85 5.90
C GLU A 258 14.63 -10.03 6.99
N TYR A 259 15.88 -10.35 7.27
CA TYR A 259 16.74 -9.58 8.17
C TYR A 259 17.38 -8.41 7.45
N LEU A 260 17.57 -7.29 8.13
CA LEU A 260 18.05 -6.07 7.49
C LEU A 260 19.46 -6.22 6.89
N ASN A 261 20.34 -7.02 7.55
CA ASN A 261 21.65 -7.36 6.99
C ASN A 261 21.53 -8.15 5.68
N ASP A 262 20.62 -9.14 5.62
CA ASP A 262 20.41 -9.95 4.41
C ASP A 262 19.85 -9.12 3.27
N ILE A 263 18.95 -8.18 3.59
CA ILE A 263 18.43 -7.18 2.64
C ILE A 263 19.59 -6.35 2.10
N TYR A 264 20.43 -5.79 2.98
CA TYR A 264 21.56 -4.97 2.59
C TYR A 264 22.50 -5.72 1.61
N HIS A 265 22.90 -6.93 1.97
CA HIS A 265 23.74 -7.78 1.09
C HIS A 265 23.02 -8.15 -0.22
N GLY A 266 21.73 -8.39 -0.18
CA GLY A 266 20.92 -8.60 -1.38
C GLY A 266 20.94 -7.40 -2.32
N LEU A 267 20.85 -6.19 -1.79
CA LEU A 267 20.88 -4.94 -2.56
C LEU A 267 22.27 -4.67 -3.14
N THR A 268 23.35 -4.78 -2.36
CA THR A 268 24.72 -4.57 -2.86
C THR A 268 25.06 -5.56 -3.98
N LYS A 269 24.69 -6.84 -3.82
CA LYS A 269 24.83 -7.86 -4.85
C LYS A 269 24.03 -7.53 -6.13
N ALA A 270 22.78 -7.11 -6.00
CA ALA A 270 21.92 -6.78 -7.14
C ALA A 270 22.41 -5.53 -7.89
N LEU A 271 23.00 -4.58 -7.17
CA LEU A 271 23.59 -3.36 -7.75
C LEU A 271 25.01 -3.58 -8.29
N GLY A 272 25.69 -4.66 -7.89
CA GLY A 272 27.07 -4.93 -8.27
C GLY A 272 28.06 -3.97 -7.59
N VAL A 273 27.77 -3.52 -6.37
CA VAL A 273 28.61 -2.59 -5.58
C VAL A 273 29.17 -3.29 -4.34
N ASP A 274 30.37 -2.90 -3.93
CA ASP A 274 31.03 -3.37 -2.73
C ASP A 274 31.23 -2.20 -1.75
N ILE A 275 30.16 -1.90 -1.02
CA ILE A 275 30.07 -0.78 -0.06
C ILE A 275 29.63 -1.34 1.28
N GLU A 276 30.44 -1.16 2.33
CA GLU A 276 30.08 -1.59 3.69
C GLU A 276 29.14 -0.59 4.36
N PRO A 277 28.13 -1.03 5.13
CA PRO A 277 27.22 -0.15 5.82
C PRO A 277 27.91 0.54 7.02
N ILE A 278 27.25 1.54 7.57
CA ILE A 278 27.58 2.10 8.89
C ILE A 278 26.58 1.57 9.89
N TYR A 279 27.02 0.97 10.98
CA TYR A 279 26.14 0.57 12.07
C TYR A 279 25.98 1.72 13.06
N GLY A 280 24.74 2.19 13.22
CA GLY A 280 24.37 3.26 14.13
C GLY A 280 23.75 2.74 15.44
N SER A 281 23.32 3.65 16.31
CA SER A 281 22.59 3.30 17.52
C SER A 281 21.21 2.73 17.22
N ASP A 282 20.68 1.94 18.14
CA ASP A 282 19.30 1.44 18.06
C ASP A 282 18.29 2.58 17.97
N ARG A 283 17.29 2.41 17.10
CA ARG A 283 16.21 3.37 16.98
C ARG A 283 15.20 3.15 18.10
N LYS A 284 15.04 4.15 18.97
CA LYS A 284 14.08 4.08 20.09
C LYS A 284 12.66 3.82 19.59
N GLY A 285 12.03 2.78 20.13
CA GLY A 285 10.65 2.40 19.80
C GLY A 285 10.51 1.57 18.52
N ASP A 286 11.61 1.11 17.89
CA ASP A 286 11.53 0.22 16.74
C ASP A 286 11.14 -1.21 17.17
N ILE A 287 10.18 -1.80 16.47
CA ILE A 287 9.77 -3.20 16.68
C ILE A 287 10.86 -4.09 16.09
N LYS A 288 11.50 -4.95 16.90
CA LYS A 288 12.63 -5.76 16.44
C LYS A 288 12.25 -6.74 15.32
N HIS A 289 11.08 -7.38 15.42
CA HIS A 289 10.63 -8.37 14.45
C HIS A 289 9.17 -8.16 14.06
N SER A 290 8.85 -8.32 12.77
CA SER A 290 7.47 -8.27 12.26
C SER A 290 7.33 -9.18 11.05
N ASN A 291 6.38 -10.11 11.11
CA ASN A 291 5.92 -10.93 9.98
C ASN A 291 4.42 -11.22 10.13
N ALA A 292 3.77 -11.56 9.03
CA ALA A 292 2.33 -11.75 8.97
C ALA A 292 1.91 -13.21 8.78
N ASP A 293 0.81 -13.59 9.41
CA ASP A 293 0.01 -14.73 8.97
C ASP A 293 -0.91 -14.27 7.83
N ILE A 294 -0.75 -14.86 6.65
CA ILE A 294 -1.55 -14.57 5.45
C ILE A 294 -2.61 -15.63 5.15
N SER A 295 -2.82 -16.58 6.06
CA SER A 295 -3.74 -17.70 5.85
C SER A 295 -5.17 -17.26 5.58
N LYS A 296 -5.62 -16.18 6.24
CA LYS A 296 -6.95 -15.59 6.04
C LYS A 296 -7.09 -15.02 4.62
N ALA A 297 -6.10 -14.26 4.14
CA ALA A 297 -6.09 -13.70 2.79
C ALA A 297 -6.04 -14.82 1.73
N LYS A 298 -5.23 -15.86 1.95
CA LYS A 298 -5.21 -17.05 1.08
C LYS A 298 -6.58 -17.70 0.97
N ARG A 299 -7.23 -17.93 2.09
CA ARG A 299 -8.53 -18.64 2.12
C ARG A 299 -9.68 -17.83 1.54
N LEU A 300 -9.82 -16.55 1.85
CA LEU A 300 -10.98 -15.74 1.51
C LEU A 300 -10.79 -14.88 0.26
N LEU A 301 -9.56 -14.44 -0.03
CA LEU A 301 -9.27 -13.65 -1.23
C LEU A 301 -8.65 -14.49 -2.36
N GLY A 302 -8.21 -15.72 -2.07
CA GLY A 302 -7.39 -16.50 -3.00
C GLY A 302 -6.00 -15.88 -3.21
N TYR A 303 -5.54 -15.02 -2.29
CA TYR A 303 -4.23 -14.38 -2.35
C TYR A 303 -3.12 -15.41 -2.25
N ASP A 304 -2.20 -15.46 -3.21
CA ASP A 304 -1.07 -16.39 -3.21
C ASP A 304 0.17 -15.69 -3.75
N PRO A 305 0.91 -14.96 -2.88
CA PRO A 305 2.02 -14.11 -3.30
C PRO A 305 3.17 -14.94 -3.88
N GLU A 306 3.51 -14.71 -5.15
CA GLU A 306 4.60 -15.39 -5.86
C GLU A 306 5.94 -14.65 -5.79
N TRP A 307 5.93 -13.37 -5.40
CA TRP A 307 7.11 -12.51 -5.45
C TRP A 307 7.79 -12.44 -4.10
N SER A 308 8.84 -13.27 -3.92
CA SER A 308 9.76 -13.13 -2.77
C SER A 308 10.50 -11.80 -2.82
N PHE A 309 11.17 -11.43 -1.72
CA PHE A 309 12.02 -10.25 -1.66
C PHE A 309 13.08 -10.26 -2.78
N GLN A 310 13.82 -11.36 -2.94
CA GLN A 310 14.89 -11.50 -3.93
C GLN A 310 14.36 -11.37 -5.37
N ARG A 311 13.24 -12.02 -5.67
CA ARG A 311 12.60 -11.91 -6.99
C ARG A 311 12.10 -10.49 -7.26
N GLY A 312 11.50 -9.84 -6.24
CA GLY A 312 11.01 -8.47 -6.34
C GLY A 312 12.12 -7.45 -6.56
N ILE A 313 13.23 -7.56 -5.84
CA ILE A 313 14.42 -6.71 -6.06
C ILE A 313 14.99 -6.93 -7.45
N GLY A 314 15.17 -8.17 -7.88
CA GLY A 314 15.67 -8.48 -9.22
C GLY A 314 14.80 -7.85 -10.33
N ALA A 315 13.48 -7.80 -10.15
CA ALA A 315 12.57 -7.18 -11.11
C ALA A 315 12.55 -5.64 -11.05
N ALA A 316 12.83 -5.06 -9.87
CA ALA A 316 12.76 -3.61 -9.66
C ALA A 316 14.11 -2.90 -9.85
N ILE A 317 15.23 -3.63 -9.80
CA ILE A 317 16.56 -3.02 -9.70
C ILE A 317 16.90 -2.13 -10.90
N GLU A 318 16.51 -2.55 -12.10
CA GLU A 318 16.76 -1.80 -13.31
C GLU A 318 15.95 -0.50 -13.34
N TRP A 319 14.70 -0.54 -12.87
CA TRP A 319 13.90 0.66 -12.70
C TRP A 319 14.57 1.62 -11.71
N TYR A 320 15.08 1.13 -10.60
CA TYR A 320 15.77 1.97 -9.61
C TYR A 320 17.01 2.64 -10.21
N ARG A 321 17.85 1.90 -10.96
CA ARG A 321 19.04 2.45 -11.63
C ARG A 321 18.73 3.58 -12.61
N GLN A 322 17.57 3.52 -13.26
CA GLN A 322 17.18 4.50 -14.28
C GLN A 322 16.45 5.72 -13.68
N ASN A 323 15.91 5.61 -12.47
CA ASN A 323 15.01 6.61 -11.92
C ASN A 323 15.42 7.19 -10.55
N LEU A 324 16.48 6.69 -9.94
CA LEU A 324 17.07 7.21 -8.71
C LEU A 324 18.47 7.73 -8.92
#